data_4f6531ec434864d74f1f6dbe37027540
#
_entry.id   4f6531ec434864d74f1f6dbe37027540
#
_cell.length_a   1.000
_cell.length_b   1.000
_cell.length_c   1.000
_cell.angle_alpha   90.00
_cell.angle_beta   90.00
_cell.angle_gamma   90.00
#
_symmetry.space_group_name_H-M   'P 1'
#
loop_
_entity.id
_entity.type
_entity.pdbx_description
1 polymer ?
#
loop_
_entity_poly.entity_id
_entity_poly.type
_entity_poly.pdbx_seq_one_letter_code
_entity_poly.pdbx_strand_id
1 'polypeptide(L)'
;MKGLPSPQHPLISLFDYGTFNCSEEIHHKNFVFDFYHISIKRSIGATFKYGQNHYDFDDGVMFFIAPNQVFGIETIEELASTKSGWILMIHPDFLWNTPLAKSINHYEFFDYAVNEALFLSEKEEATLNAIVKNIEQEYNANLDKFSQNIIVSQIETLLNYSDRFYQRQFLTRKANDHKILEKLEKIIDDHFNNENTTGLPTVQHIADSLNISPMYLSSLLKSLTGLTTQQHIHEKLIEKAKEKLSTTELSVSEIAFQLGFEHSQSFSKLFKIKTSVSPLAFRSSFN
;
A
#
# COMPACT_ATOMS: atom_id res chain seq x y z
N MET A 1 -25.30 8.57 8.34
CA MET A 1 -24.41 8.93 9.44
C MET A 1 -25.09 10.01 10.27
N LYS A 2 -25.43 9.73 11.53
CA LYS A 2 -26.07 10.72 12.40
C LYS A 2 -25.01 11.77 12.82
N GLY A 3 -25.29 13.04 12.58
CA GLY A 3 -24.46 14.16 13.05
C GLY A 3 -23.56 14.85 12.01
N LEU A 4 -23.56 14.44 10.75
CA LEU A 4 -22.89 15.17 9.68
C LEU A 4 -23.87 16.15 9.00
N PRO A 5 -23.40 17.31 8.52
CA PRO A 5 -24.21 18.19 7.70
C PRO A 5 -24.64 17.49 6.41
N SER A 6 -25.78 17.86 5.87
CA SER A 6 -26.24 17.32 4.59
C SER A 6 -25.23 17.67 3.50
N PRO A 7 -24.81 16.72 2.65
CA PRO A 7 -23.85 17.01 1.59
C PRO A 7 -24.49 17.94 0.56
N GLN A 8 -23.71 18.89 0.03
CA GLN A 8 -24.16 19.79 -1.03
C GLN A 8 -24.22 19.10 -2.41
N HIS A 9 -23.46 17.99 -2.56
CA HIS A 9 -23.44 17.17 -3.77
C HIS A 9 -23.52 15.68 -3.41
N PRO A 10 -24.33 14.86 -4.09
CA PRO A 10 -24.52 13.45 -3.71
C PRO A 10 -23.31 12.55 -3.93
N LEU A 11 -22.38 12.94 -4.82
CA LEU A 11 -21.23 12.12 -5.23
C LEU A 11 -19.89 12.58 -4.64
N ILE A 12 -19.85 13.73 -3.96
CA ILE A 12 -18.64 14.21 -3.28
C ILE A 12 -19.02 14.91 -1.97
N SER A 13 -18.23 14.75 -0.94
CA SER A 13 -18.41 15.43 0.34
C SER A 13 -17.05 15.75 0.95
N LEU A 14 -16.95 16.95 1.50
CA LEU A 14 -15.80 17.41 2.27
C LEU A 14 -16.31 17.94 3.62
N PHE A 15 -15.73 17.46 4.72
CA PHE A 15 -16.12 17.89 6.05
C PHE A 15 -14.93 17.90 7.03
N ASP A 16 -15.04 18.75 8.03
CA ASP A 16 -14.09 18.87 9.11
C ASP A 16 -14.16 17.64 10.04
N TYR A 17 -13.01 16.96 10.21
CA TYR A 17 -12.91 15.82 11.12
C TYR A 17 -13.16 16.22 12.59
N GLY A 18 -12.83 17.45 12.99
CA GLY A 18 -13.05 17.96 14.34
C GLY A 18 -14.54 18.04 14.72
N THR A 19 -15.42 18.20 13.73
CA THR A 19 -16.88 18.21 13.94
C THR A 19 -17.52 16.83 14.00
N PHE A 20 -16.73 15.77 13.68
CA PHE A 20 -17.21 14.40 13.62
C PHE A 20 -17.29 13.78 15.03
N ASN A 21 -18.50 13.64 15.54
CA ASN A 21 -18.75 12.89 16.77
C ASN A 21 -19.05 11.43 16.45
N CYS A 22 -18.10 10.56 16.73
CA CYS A 22 -18.30 9.12 16.67
C CYS A 22 -19.21 8.72 17.83
N SER A 23 -20.41 8.22 17.57
CA SER A 23 -21.23 7.60 18.63
C SER A 23 -20.58 6.28 19.06
N GLU A 24 -20.75 5.91 20.34
CA GLU A 24 -20.25 4.63 20.90
C GLU A 24 -20.67 3.39 20.09
N GLU A 25 -21.75 3.48 19.32
CA GLU A 25 -22.23 2.41 18.45
C GLU A 25 -21.32 2.06 17.26
N ILE A 26 -20.31 2.89 16.97
CA ILE A 26 -19.38 2.73 15.82
C ILE A 26 -18.12 1.94 16.23
N HIS A 27 -17.84 1.81 17.51
CA HIS A 27 -16.70 1.05 18.01
C HIS A 27 -16.82 -0.44 17.66
N HIS A 28 -15.72 -1.03 17.21
CA HIS A 28 -15.60 -2.45 16.84
C HIS A 28 -16.45 -2.91 15.64
N LYS A 29 -16.92 -2.01 14.78
CA LYS A 29 -17.63 -2.38 13.55
C LYS A 29 -16.71 -2.26 12.33
N ASN A 30 -16.84 -3.21 11.44
CA ASN A 30 -16.27 -3.12 10.11
C ASN A 30 -17.19 -2.27 9.22
N PHE A 31 -16.57 -1.39 8.43
CA PHE A 31 -17.26 -0.51 7.49
C PHE A 31 -16.82 -0.84 6.07
N VAL A 32 -17.76 -0.67 5.15
CA VAL A 32 -17.53 -0.70 3.72
C VAL A 32 -18.18 0.55 3.14
N PHE A 33 -17.47 1.32 2.37
CA PHE A 33 -18.00 2.50 1.67
C PHE A 33 -17.91 2.31 0.16
N ASP A 34 -18.89 2.85 -0.56
CA ASP A 34 -18.88 2.92 -2.03
C ASP A 34 -18.06 4.14 -2.54
N PHE A 35 -17.31 4.80 -1.66
CA PHE A 35 -16.57 6.03 -1.89
C PHE A 35 -15.08 5.80 -1.69
N TYR A 36 -14.26 6.48 -2.49
CA TYR A 36 -12.89 6.77 -2.09
C TYR A 36 -12.93 7.67 -0.87
N HIS A 37 -12.21 7.30 0.17
CA HIS A 37 -12.06 8.07 1.39
C HIS A 37 -10.62 8.55 1.51
N ILE A 38 -10.42 9.85 1.55
CA ILE A 38 -9.13 10.48 1.73
C ILE A 38 -9.26 11.39 2.95
N SER A 39 -8.36 11.26 3.93
CA SER A 39 -8.46 12.07 5.13
C SER A 39 -7.11 12.39 5.74
N ILE A 40 -6.97 13.59 6.29
CA ILE A 40 -5.94 13.92 7.27
C ILE A 40 -6.62 13.97 8.64
N LYS A 41 -6.01 13.29 9.61
CA LYS A 41 -6.48 13.27 10.98
C LYS A 41 -5.34 13.64 11.91
N ARG A 42 -5.65 14.50 12.87
CA ARG A 42 -4.84 14.80 14.03
C ARG A 42 -5.65 14.55 15.28
N SER A 43 -5.02 13.99 16.28
CA SER A 43 -5.64 13.75 17.59
C SER A 43 -4.61 14.07 18.65
N ILE A 44 -4.71 15.22 19.27
CA ILE A 44 -3.79 15.64 20.31
C ILE A 44 -4.10 14.83 21.57
N GLY A 45 -3.13 14.06 22.05
CA GLY A 45 -3.22 13.28 23.29
C GLY A 45 -3.90 11.92 23.15
N ALA A 46 -4.07 11.38 21.95
CA ALA A 46 -4.59 10.04 21.74
C ALA A 46 -3.61 9.16 20.95
N THR A 47 -3.28 8.01 21.50
CA THR A 47 -2.56 6.97 20.81
C THR A 47 -3.58 6.02 20.16
N PHE A 48 -3.57 5.88 18.85
CA PHE A 48 -4.42 4.92 18.15
C PHE A 48 -3.67 3.61 17.95
N LYS A 49 -4.33 2.51 18.20
CA LYS A 49 -3.84 1.19 17.85
C LYS A 49 -4.43 0.79 16.50
N TYR A 50 -3.55 0.65 15.51
CA TYR A 50 -3.88 0.03 14.25
C TYR A 50 -3.14 -1.30 14.14
N GLY A 51 -3.85 -2.40 14.15
CA GLY A 51 -3.26 -3.72 14.24
C GLY A 51 -2.46 -3.89 15.55
N GLN A 52 -1.17 -4.28 15.46
CA GLN A 52 -0.30 -4.45 16.61
C GLN A 52 0.55 -3.22 16.95
N ASN A 53 0.47 -2.15 16.17
CA ASN A 53 1.28 -0.95 16.34
C ASN A 53 0.51 0.20 17.00
N HIS A 54 1.19 0.91 17.90
CA HIS A 54 0.71 2.16 18.47
C HIS A 54 1.25 3.32 17.65
N TYR A 55 0.39 4.26 17.28
CA TYR A 55 0.75 5.46 16.54
C TYR A 55 0.43 6.67 17.40
N ASP A 56 1.41 7.57 17.51
CA ASP A 56 1.23 8.90 18.07
C ASP A 56 0.81 9.82 16.93
N PHE A 57 -0.37 10.42 17.02
CA PHE A 57 -0.98 11.22 15.97
C PHE A 57 -0.81 12.73 16.20
N ASP A 58 0.18 13.17 16.97
CA ASP A 58 0.49 14.59 17.11
C ASP A 58 0.91 15.22 15.77
N ASP A 59 1.52 14.42 14.88
CA ASP A 59 1.78 14.79 13.50
C ASP A 59 0.61 14.40 12.58
N GLY A 60 0.36 15.16 11.52
CA GLY A 60 -0.71 14.88 10.56
C GLY A 60 -0.53 13.50 9.88
N VAL A 61 -1.52 12.66 10.03
CA VAL A 61 -1.54 11.32 9.41
C VAL A 61 -2.63 11.28 8.35
N MET A 62 -2.25 10.84 7.15
CA MET A 62 -3.16 10.75 6.02
C MET A 62 -3.51 9.30 5.71
N PHE A 63 -4.80 9.07 5.46
CA PHE A 63 -5.38 7.76 5.18
C PHE A 63 -6.09 7.76 3.83
N PHE A 64 -5.99 6.62 3.14
CA PHE A 64 -6.66 6.35 1.88
C PHE A 64 -7.40 5.03 1.99
N ILE A 65 -8.66 5.01 1.57
CA ILE A 65 -9.50 3.81 1.55
C ILE A 65 -10.20 3.79 0.19
N ALA A 66 -10.06 2.67 -0.52
CA ALA A 66 -10.75 2.45 -1.80
C ALA A 66 -12.24 2.12 -1.60
N PRO A 67 -13.10 2.34 -2.61
CA PRO A 67 -14.45 1.82 -2.61
C PRO A 67 -14.47 0.31 -2.38
N ASN A 68 -15.46 -0.15 -1.59
CA ASN A 68 -15.65 -1.57 -1.23
C ASN A 68 -14.52 -2.19 -0.37
N GLN A 69 -13.56 -1.43 0.08
CA GLN A 69 -12.55 -1.90 1.03
C GLN A 69 -13.15 -2.00 2.43
N VAL A 70 -12.94 -3.14 3.08
CA VAL A 70 -13.35 -3.34 4.48
C VAL A 70 -12.32 -2.71 5.40
N PHE A 71 -12.76 -1.83 6.29
CA PHE A 71 -11.91 -1.27 7.33
C PHE A 71 -12.62 -1.25 8.68
N GLY A 72 -11.84 -1.44 9.74
CA GLY A 72 -12.32 -1.36 11.12
C GLY A 72 -11.64 -0.22 11.86
N ILE A 73 -12.34 0.41 12.77
CA ILE A 73 -11.79 1.40 13.69
C ILE A 73 -11.75 0.74 15.07
N GLU A 74 -10.56 0.36 15.52
CA GLU A 74 -10.35 0.00 16.92
C GLU A 74 -9.91 1.26 17.68
N THR A 75 -10.84 1.89 18.37
CA THR A 75 -10.49 2.99 19.29
C THR A 75 -10.10 2.43 20.63
N ILE A 76 -8.92 2.81 21.10
CA ILE A 76 -8.51 2.64 22.47
C ILE A 76 -8.68 4.01 23.15
N GLU A 77 -9.64 4.06 24.08
CA GLU A 77 -9.91 5.08 25.08
C GLU A 77 -10.17 6.54 24.66
N GLU A 78 -11.19 7.10 25.27
CA GLU A 78 -11.73 8.46 25.18
C GLU A 78 -10.80 9.55 25.74
N LEU A 79 -9.61 9.74 25.22
CA LEU A 79 -8.72 10.79 25.70
C LEU A 79 -8.39 11.86 24.67
N ALA A 80 -9.05 11.87 23.50
CA ALA A 80 -8.81 12.92 22.52
C ALA A 80 -9.52 14.21 22.90
N SER A 81 -8.84 15.11 23.56
CA SER A 81 -9.37 16.42 23.91
C SER A 81 -9.58 17.35 22.71
N THR A 82 -8.84 17.13 21.61
CA THR A 82 -8.98 17.93 20.37
C THR A 82 -8.71 17.08 19.16
N LYS A 83 -9.72 16.93 18.31
CA LYS A 83 -9.62 16.33 16.98
C LYS A 83 -9.55 17.44 15.95
N SER A 84 -8.70 17.30 14.94
CA SER A 84 -8.66 18.23 13.80
C SER A 84 -8.29 17.49 12.52
N GLY A 85 -8.55 18.12 11.38
CA GLY A 85 -8.30 17.57 10.06
C GLY A 85 -9.54 17.59 9.19
N TRP A 86 -9.49 16.88 8.07
CA TRP A 86 -10.58 16.85 7.10
C TRP A 86 -10.77 15.43 6.53
N ILE A 87 -11.97 15.21 6.02
CA ILE A 87 -12.33 13.98 5.32
C ILE A 87 -12.97 14.37 3.99
N LEU A 88 -12.40 13.84 2.90
CA LEU A 88 -12.90 13.96 1.54
C LEU A 88 -13.40 12.59 1.10
N MET A 89 -14.68 12.51 0.73
CA MET A 89 -15.31 11.31 0.19
C MET A 89 -15.73 11.56 -1.26
N ILE A 90 -15.36 10.66 -2.16
CA ILE A 90 -15.59 10.79 -3.60
C ILE A 90 -16.21 9.49 -4.13
N HIS A 91 -17.44 9.55 -4.61
CA HIS A 91 -18.05 8.43 -5.31
C HIS A 91 -17.37 8.22 -6.67
N PRO A 92 -17.10 6.98 -7.12
CA PRO A 92 -16.51 6.74 -8.44
C PRO A 92 -17.23 7.44 -9.59
N ASP A 93 -18.56 7.55 -9.54
CA ASP A 93 -19.35 8.22 -10.57
C ASP A 93 -19.03 9.73 -10.70
N PHE A 94 -18.53 10.36 -9.64
CA PHE A 94 -18.07 11.75 -9.71
C PHE A 94 -16.88 11.93 -10.67
N LEU A 95 -16.11 10.88 -10.85
CA LEU A 95 -14.94 10.87 -11.73
C LEU A 95 -15.30 10.53 -13.18
N TRP A 96 -16.52 10.11 -13.49
CA TRP A 96 -16.92 9.70 -14.83
C TRP A 96 -16.66 10.80 -15.87
N ASN A 97 -16.23 10.36 -17.07
CA ASN A 97 -15.83 11.22 -18.20
C ASN A 97 -14.62 12.12 -17.92
N THR A 98 -13.84 11.84 -16.86
CA THR A 98 -12.58 12.53 -16.59
C THR A 98 -11.37 11.61 -16.78
N PRO A 99 -10.16 12.12 -17.05
CA PRO A 99 -8.94 11.32 -17.12
C PRO A 99 -8.67 10.53 -15.82
N LEU A 100 -8.98 11.13 -14.66
CA LEU A 100 -8.74 10.53 -13.35
C LEU A 100 -9.54 9.23 -13.14
N ALA A 101 -10.72 9.07 -13.74
CA ALA A 101 -11.47 7.82 -13.67
C ALA A 101 -10.67 6.59 -14.16
N LYS A 102 -9.73 6.80 -15.11
CA LYS A 102 -8.87 5.73 -15.65
C LYS A 102 -7.56 5.58 -14.88
N SER A 103 -7.03 6.68 -14.34
CA SER A 103 -5.71 6.73 -13.71
C SER A 103 -5.74 6.55 -12.19
N ILE A 104 -6.89 6.66 -11.53
CA ILE A 104 -7.00 6.58 -10.08
C ILE A 104 -6.48 5.23 -9.52
N ASN A 105 -6.65 4.15 -10.27
CA ASN A 105 -6.15 2.82 -9.91
C ASN A 105 -4.60 2.69 -10.01
N HIS A 106 -3.90 3.70 -10.53
CA HIS A 106 -2.45 3.72 -10.54
C HIS A 106 -1.86 4.22 -9.20
N TYR A 107 -2.68 4.83 -8.34
CA TYR A 107 -2.27 5.24 -7.00
C TYR A 107 -2.34 4.05 -6.06
N GLU A 108 -1.22 3.33 -5.93
CA GLU A 108 -1.09 2.05 -5.21
C GLU A 108 -1.47 2.16 -3.72
N PHE A 109 -1.39 3.35 -3.13
CA PHE A 109 -1.71 3.58 -1.73
C PHE A 109 -3.20 3.41 -1.37
N PHE A 110 -4.11 3.31 -2.33
CA PHE A 110 -5.48 2.89 -2.07
C PHE A 110 -5.60 1.39 -1.75
N ASP A 111 -4.60 0.59 -2.13
CA ASP A 111 -4.52 -0.84 -1.83
C ASP A 111 -3.66 -1.15 -0.58
N TYR A 112 -3.15 -0.11 0.09
CA TYR A 112 -2.39 -0.28 1.32
C TYR A 112 -3.32 -0.60 2.49
N ALA A 113 -2.79 -1.31 3.49
CA ALA A 113 -3.52 -1.51 4.73
C ALA A 113 -3.60 -0.18 5.52
N VAL A 114 -4.64 -0.02 6.34
CA VAL A 114 -4.87 1.25 7.05
C VAL A 114 -3.73 1.60 8.02
N ASN A 115 -2.99 0.60 8.50
CA ASN A 115 -1.79 0.80 9.32
C ASN A 115 -0.55 1.27 8.54
N GLU A 116 -0.65 1.36 7.22
CA GLU A 116 0.40 1.85 6.32
C GLU A 116 0.15 3.30 5.90
N ALA A 117 -0.37 4.07 6.84
CA ALA A 117 -0.72 5.47 6.64
C ALA A 117 0.47 6.37 6.26
N LEU A 118 0.19 7.46 5.58
CA LEU A 118 1.17 8.46 5.21
C LEU A 118 1.38 9.46 6.35
N PHE A 119 2.60 9.57 6.84
CA PHE A 119 3.02 10.57 7.82
C PHE A 119 3.55 11.81 7.12
N LEU A 120 2.99 12.95 7.45
CA LEU A 120 3.27 14.23 6.81
C LEU A 120 4.15 15.09 7.70
N SER A 121 5.13 15.76 7.10
CA SER A 121 5.77 16.91 7.73
C SER A 121 4.81 18.12 7.69
N GLU A 122 5.03 19.11 8.54
CA GLU A 122 4.23 20.36 8.56
C GLU A 122 4.12 21.04 7.19
N LYS A 123 5.22 21.04 6.40
CA LYS A 123 5.23 21.62 5.04
C LYS A 123 4.38 20.82 4.06
N GLU A 124 4.43 19.50 4.15
CA GLU A 124 3.64 18.62 3.30
C GLU A 124 2.17 18.72 3.63
N GLU A 125 1.83 18.75 4.90
CA GLU A 125 0.45 18.97 5.35
C GLU A 125 -0.07 20.33 4.92
N ALA A 126 0.71 21.41 5.06
CA ALA A 126 0.33 22.72 4.59
C ALA A 126 0.03 22.74 3.08
N THR A 127 0.82 22.00 2.28
CA THR A 127 0.60 21.86 0.83
C THR A 127 -0.73 21.18 0.54
N LEU A 128 -1.03 20.06 1.21
CA LEU A 128 -2.27 19.33 1.01
C LEU A 128 -3.49 20.11 1.49
N ASN A 129 -3.38 20.79 2.63
CA ASN A 129 -4.44 21.64 3.17
C ASN A 129 -4.77 22.80 2.22
N ALA A 130 -3.77 23.39 1.53
CA ALA A 130 -4.02 24.43 0.53
C ALA A 130 -4.82 23.88 -0.68
N ILE A 131 -4.52 22.67 -1.14
CA ILE A 131 -5.26 22.01 -2.23
C ILE A 131 -6.70 21.72 -1.79
N VAL A 132 -6.88 21.16 -0.59
CA VAL A 132 -8.21 20.84 -0.07
C VAL A 132 -9.04 22.10 0.16
N LYS A 133 -8.42 23.20 0.56
CA LYS A 133 -9.08 24.50 0.66
C LYS A 133 -9.61 24.99 -0.71
N ASN A 134 -8.88 24.77 -1.79
CA ASN A 134 -9.37 25.07 -3.14
C ASN A 134 -10.57 24.18 -3.51
N ILE A 135 -10.53 22.89 -3.17
CA ILE A 135 -11.67 21.99 -3.35
C ILE A 135 -12.88 22.50 -2.55
N GLU A 136 -12.68 22.89 -1.29
CA GLU A 136 -13.72 23.41 -0.40
C GLU A 136 -14.36 24.66 -0.97
N GLN A 137 -13.57 25.58 -1.49
CA GLN A 137 -14.07 26.83 -2.11
C GLN A 137 -14.94 26.52 -3.31
N GLU A 138 -14.52 25.62 -4.20
CA GLU A 138 -15.30 25.24 -5.38
C GLU A 138 -16.56 24.43 -4.98
N TYR A 139 -16.44 23.53 -4.00
CA TYR A 139 -17.55 22.72 -3.47
C TYR A 139 -18.65 23.60 -2.85
N ASN A 140 -18.28 24.70 -2.17
CA ASN A 140 -19.20 25.62 -1.52
C ASN A 140 -19.70 26.75 -2.44
N ALA A 141 -19.15 26.86 -3.66
CA ALA A 141 -19.61 27.82 -4.66
C ALA A 141 -20.89 27.35 -5.37
N ASN A 142 -21.47 28.22 -6.20
CA ASN A 142 -22.54 27.80 -7.11
C ASN A 142 -21.97 26.86 -8.18
N LEU A 143 -22.23 25.54 -8.02
CA LEU A 143 -21.74 24.53 -8.92
C LEU A 143 -22.23 24.76 -10.36
N ASP A 144 -21.31 24.80 -11.30
CA ASP A 144 -21.56 24.93 -12.72
C ASP A 144 -20.95 23.76 -13.52
N LYS A 145 -21.03 23.81 -14.84
CA LYS A 145 -20.51 22.77 -15.73
C LYS A 145 -18.99 22.57 -15.68
N PHE A 146 -18.24 23.51 -15.08
CA PHE A 146 -16.78 23.45 -14.96
C PHE A 146 -16.34 22.94 -13.58
N SER A 147 -17.20 23.06 -12.57
CA SER A 147 -16.85 22.73 -11.17
C SER A 147 -16.35 21.29 -11.00
N GLN A 148 -16.97 20.32 -11.68
CA GLN A 148 -16.48 18.93 -11.65
C GLN A 148 -15.03 18.84 -12.12
N ASN A 149 -14.68 19.43 -13.26
CA ASN A 149 -13.33 19.36 -13.81
C ASN A 149 -12.31 20.10 -12.91
N ILE A 150 -12.69 21.23 -12.34
CA ILE A 150 -11.85 21.98 -11.39
C ILE A 150 -11.58 21.13 -10.16
N ILE A 151 -12.60 20.57 -9.53
CA ILE A 151 -12.46 19.73 -8.34
C ILE A 151 -11.60 18.50 -8.67
N VAL A 152 -11.86 17.81 -9.78
CA VAL A 152 -11.12 16.61 -10.18
C VAL A 152 -9.64 16.93 -10.42
N SER A 153 -9.29 18.06 -11.01
CA SER A 153 -7.90 18.48 -11.20
C SER A 153 -7.18 18.74 -9.85
N GLN A 154 -7.89 19.29 -8.87
CA GLN A 154 -7.34 19.46 -7.52
C GLN A 154 -7.17 18.09 -6.80
N ILE A 155 -8.12 17.17 -6.97
CA ILE A 155 -8.01 15.80 -6.45
C ILE A 155 -6.79 15.10 -7.07
N GLU A 156 -6.60 15.18 -8.38
CA GLU A 156 -5.44 14.58 -9.06
C GLU A 156 -4.13 15.19 -8.53
N THR A 157 -4.08 16.50 -8.33
CA THR A 157 -2.93 17.19 -7.73
C THR A 157 -2.65 16.68 -6.31
N LEU A 158 -3.70 16.53 -5.48
CA LEU A 158 -3.59 15.97 -4.13
C LEU A 158 -3.04 14.55 -4.13
N LEU A 159 -3.52 13.69 -5.03
CA LEU A 159 -3.06 12.30 -5.16
C LEU A 159 -1.58 12.23 -5.63
N ASN A 160 -1.18 13.07 -6.58
CA ASN A 160 0.21 13.17 -7.05
C ASN A 160 1.17 13.62 -5.94
N TYR A 161 0.78 14.59 -5.11
CA TYR A 161 1.59 14.97 -3.93
C TYR A 161 1.65 13.84 -2.90
N SER A 162 0.56 13.13 -2.68
CA SER A 162 0.51 12.01 -1.76
C SER A 162 1.44 10.87 -2.20
N ASP A 163 1.46 10.55 -3.48
CA ASP A 163 2.40 9.56 -4.05
C ASP A 163 3.86 9.98 -3.83
N ARG A 164 4.17 11.26 -4.14
CA ARG A 164 5.50 11.81 -3.87
C ARG A 164 5.89 11.70 -2.39
N PHE A 165 4.96 11.95 -1.47
CA PHE A 165 5.23 11.90 -0.04
C PHE A 165 5.38 10.46 0.48
N TYR A 166 4.67 9.48 -0.08
CA TYR A 166 4.94 8.06 0.17
C TYR A 166 6.34 7.66 -0.30
N GLN A 167 6.76 8.09 -1.49
CA GLN A 167 8.12 7.83 -1.99
C GLN A 167 9.17 8.43 -1.04
N ARG A 168 8.98 9.67 -0.57
CA ARG A 168 9.84 10.27 0.46
C ARG A 168 9.83 9.44 1.74
N GLN A 169 8.64 9.01 2.22
CA GLN A 169 8.50 8.19 3.44
C GLN A 169 9.30 6.89 3.32
N PHE A 170 9.22 6.18 2.20
CA PHE A 170 10.01 4.97 1.95
C PHE A 170 11.52 5.27 1.98
N LEU A 171 11.97 6.37 1.41
CA LEU A 171 13.39 6.71 1.38
C LEU A 171 13.95 7.21 2.72
N THR A 172 13.14 7.85 3.56
CA THR A 172 13.59 8.45 4.83
C THR A 172 13.56 7.50 6.02
N ARG A 173 12.75 6.45 5.97
CA ARG A 173 12.67 5.41 7.02
C ARG A 173 13.81 4.37 6.95
N LYS A 174 14.94 4.69 6.34
CA LYS A 174 16.08 3.80 6.02
C LYS A 174 16.43 2.77 7.10
N ALA A 175 16.41 3.12 8.39
CA ALA A 175 16.80 2.19 9.45
C ALA A 175 15.78 1.05 9.68
N ASN A 176 14.47 1.30 9.50
CA ASN A 176 13.45 0.27 9.60
C ASN A 176 13.29 -0.51 8.28
N ASP A 177 13.53 0.14 7.16
CA ASP A 177 13.36 -0.42 5.83
C ASP A 177 14.48 -1.39 5.48
N HIS A 178 15.72 -1.15 5.92
CA HIS A 178 16.80 -2.15 5.86
C HIS A 178 16.47 -3.41 6.66
N LYS A 179 15.82 -3.27 7.83
CA LYS A 179 15.35 -4.42 8.60
C LYS A 179 14.26 -5.21 7.88
N ILE A 180 13.40 -4.54 7.09
CA ILE A 180 12.38 -5.23 6.28
C ILE A 180 13.05 -6.01 5.16
N LEU A 181 14.06 -5.42 4.48
CA LEU A 181 14.84 -6.11 3.46
C LEU A 181 15.57 -7.34 4.03
N GLU A 182 16.27 -7.19 5.16
CA GLU A 182 16.93 -8.31 5.86
C GLU A 182 15.94 -9.41 6.25
N LYS A 183 14.77 -9.03 6.78
CA LYS A 183 13.73 -10.00 7.12
C LYS A 183 13.15 -10.70 5.89
N LEU A 184 12.91 -9.95 4.80
CA LEU A 184 12.48 -10.51 3.53
C LEU A 184 13.45 -11.57 3.03
N GLU A 185 14.75 -11.24 2.97
CA GLU A 185 15.80 -12.14 2.53
C GLU A 185 15.83 -13.40 3.39
N LYS A 186 15.73 -13.24 4.71
CA LYS A 186 15.66 -14.35 5.65
C LYS A 186 14.43 -15.24 5.41
N ILE A 187 13.24 -14.65 5.25
CA ILE A 187 12.00 -15.42 4.99
C ILE A 187 12.13 -16.23 3.70
N ILE A 188 12.69 -15.64 2.65
CA ILE A 188 12.90 -16.33 1.37
C ILE A 188 13.94 -17.44 1.51
N ASP A 189 15.06 -17.18 2.20
CA ASP A 189 16.10 -18.19 2.46
C ASP A 189 15.56 -19.35 3.32
N ASP A 190 14.84 -19.06 4.39
CA ASP A 190 14.24 -20.08 5.26
C ASP A 190 13.25 -20.95 4.48
N HIS A 191 12.47 -20.35 3.55
CA HIS A 191 11.56 -21.09 2.68
C HIS A 191 12.28 -22.10 1.79
N PHE A 192 13.37 -21.68 1.11
CA PHE A 192 14.14 -22.56 0.21
C PHE A 192 15.03 -23.57 0.94
N ASN A 193 15.37 -23.33 2.19
CA ASN A 193 16.19 -24.23 3.00
C ASN A 193 15.35 -25.24 3.81
N ASN A 194 14.03 -25.05 3.91
CA ASN A 194 13.14 -25.92 4.66
C ASN A 194 12.56 -27.01 3.73
N GLU A 195 13.00 -28.27 3.93
CA GLU A 195 12.57 -29.43 3.14
C GLU A 195 11.06 -29.72 3.24
N ASN A 196 10.36 -29.19 4.24
CA ASN A 196 8.93 -29.40 4.43
C ASN A 196 8.06 -28.36 3.71
N THR A 197 8.63 -27.32 3.13
CA THR A 197 7.88 -26.31 2.37
C THR A 197 7.61 -26.80 0.96
N THR A 198 6.35 -26.71 0.53
CA THR A 198 5.91 -27.06 -0.81
C THR A 198 5.57 -25.80 -1.61
N GLY A 199 5.96 -25.78 -2.88
CA GLY A 199 5.68 -24.67 -3.78
C GLY A 199 6.66 -23.49 -3.66
N LEU A 200 6.43 -22.48 -4.46
CA LEU A 200 7.22 -21.24 -4.45
C LEU A 200 6.76 -20.30 -3.33
N PRO A 201 7.67 -19.51 -2.73
CA PRO A 201 7.25 -18.46 -1.81
C PRO A 201 6.35 -17.45 -2.53
N THR A 202 5.22 -17.12 -1.90
CA THR A 202 4.27 -16.15 -2.46
C THR A 202 4.48 -14.78 -1.83
N VAL A 203 4.19 -13.72 -2.61
CA VAL A 203 4.23 -12.35 -2.10
C VAL A 203 3.30 -12.19 -0.90
N GLN A 204 2.11 -12.83 -0.93
CA GLN A 204 1.15 -12.80 0.16
C GLN A 204 1.74 -13.37 1.46
N HIS A 205 2.33 -14.58 1.41
CA HIS A 205 2.94 -15.22 2.58
C HIS A 205 4.06 -14.36 3.21
N ILE A 206 4.90 -13.75 2.37
CA ILE A 206 5.97 -12.86 2.85
C ILE A 206 5.39 -11.61 3.50
N ALA A 207 4.41 -11.00 2.87
CA ALA A 207 3.75 -9.80 3.37
C ALA A 207 3.04 -10.06 4.72
N ASP A 208 2.32 -11.18 4.83
CA ASP A 208 1.69 -11.63 6.09
C ASP A 208 2.72 -11.85 7.21
N SER A 209 3.87 -12.46 6.89
CA SER A 209 4.96 -12.69 7.84
C SER A 209 5.61 -11.39 8.33
N LEU A 210 5.55 -10.34 7.53
CA LEU A 210 6.05 -9.01 7.85
C LEU A 210 4.96 -8.10 8.46
N ASN A 211 3.69 -8.55 8.52
CA ASN A 211 2.52 -7.79 8.95
C ASN A 211 2.30 -6.49 8.14
N ILE A 212 2.51 -6.55 6.83
CA ILE A 212 2.28 -5.44 5.89
C ILE A 212 1.51 -5.95 4.67
N SER A 213 0.89 -5.03 3.90
CA SER A 213 0.18 -5.42 2.69
C SER A 213 1.15 -5.80 1.56
N PRO A 214 0.76 -6.72 0.64
CA PRO A 214 1.58 -7.09 -0.52
C PRO A 214 1.94 -5.90 -1.39
N MET A 215 1.02 -4.95 -1.56
CA MET A 215 1.22 -3.76 -2.39
C MET A 215 2.23 -2.82 -1.73
N TYR A 216 2.06 -2.53 -0.43
CA TYR A 216 3.02 -1.71 0.32
C TYR A 216 4.43 -2.30 0.31
N LEU A 217 4.56 -3.64 0.54
CA LEU A 217 5.84 -4.32 0.47
C LEU A 217 6.50 -4.15 -0.90
N SER A 218 5.73 -4.34 -2.00
CA SER A 218 6.26 -4.20 -3.36
C SER A 218 6.69 -2.76 -3.67
N SER A 219 5.93 -1.76 -3.26
CA SER A 219 6.25 -0.33 -3.47
C SER A 219 7.46 0.09 -2.65
N LEU A 220 7.55 -0.36 -1.39
CA LEU A 220 8.70 -0.14 -0.53
C LEU A 220 9.98 -0.72 -1.14
N LEU A 221 9.95 -2.00 -1.51
CA LEU A 221 11.12 -2.68 -2.10
C LEU A 221 11.54 -2.03 -3.43
N LYS A 222 10.57 -1.67 -4.28
CA LYS A 222 10.84 -0.97 -5.54
C LYS A 222 11.52 0.38 -5.30
N SER A 223 11.11 1.12 -4.26
CA SER A 223 11.76 2.39 -3.89
C SER A 223 13.17 2.21 -3.35
N LEU A 224 13.43 1.12 -2.59
CA LEU A 224 14.73 0.85 -1.98
C LEU A 224 15.74 0.21 -2.93
N THR A 225 15.29 -0.72 -3.76
CA THR A 225 16.16 -1.62 -4.55
C THR A 225 15.92 -1.53 -6.06
N GLY A 226 14.83 -0.89 -6.48
CA GLY A 226 14.37 -0.90 -7.86
C GLY A 226 13.61 -2.16 -8.27
N LEU A 227 13.44 -3.14 -7.37
CA LEU A 227 12.83 -4.45 -7.64
C LEU A 227 11.56 -4.63 -6.83
N THR A 228 10.53 -5.26 -7.44
CA THR A 228 9.32 -5.68 -6.73
C THR A 228 9.59 -6.92 -5.87
N THR A 229 8.70 -7.24 -4.92
CA THR A 229 8.78 -8.46 -4.08
C THR A 229 8.90 -9.72 -4.94
N GLN A 230 8.12 -9.82 -6.02
CA GLN A 230 8.18 -10.96 -6.94
C GLN A 230 9.54 -11.08 -7.64
N GLN A 231 10.17 -9.95 -7.97
CA GLN A 231 11.50 -9.94 -8.57
C GLN A 231 12.58 -10.40 -7.58
N HIS A 232 12.49 -9.97 -6.31
CA HIS A 232 13.38 -10.48 -5.25
C HIS A 232 13.27 -12.00 -5.07
N ILE A 233 12.04 -12.53 -5.04
CA ILE A 233 11.80 -13.99 -4.98
C ILE A 233 12.47 -14.68 -6.17
N HIS A 234 12.29 -14.16 -7.38
CA HIS A 234 12.88 -14.75 -8.58
C HIS A 234 14.41 -14.69 -8.57
N GLU A 235 15.02 -13.59 -8.12
CA GLU A 235 16.48 -13.50 -8.04
C GLU A 235 17.06 -14.53 -7.08
N LYS A 236 16.47 -14.67 -5.89
CA LYS A 236 16.93 -15.65 -4.91
C LYS A 236 16.72 -17.09 -5.39
N LEU A 237 15.60 -17.35 -6.05
CA LEU A 237 15.33 -18.64 -6.68
C LEU A 237 16.40 -19.01 -7.73
N ILE A 238 16.79 -18.06 -8.58
CA ILE A 238 17.82 -18.28 -9.59
C ILE A 238 19.19 -18.48 -8.96
N GLU A 239 19.50 -17.77 -7.87
CA GLU A 239 20.73 -17.99 -7.08
C GLU A 239 20.78 -19.43 -6.56
N LYS A 240 19.72 -19.91 -5.89
CA LYS A 240 19.62 -21.29 -5.41
C LYS A 240 19.64 -22.32 -6.54
N ALA A 241 19.01 -22.02 -7.67
CA ALA A 241 19.07 -22.89 -8.86
C ALA A 241 20.50 -23.04 -9.40
N LYS A 242 21.25 -21.92 -9.50
CA LYS A 242 22.65 -21.95 -9.92
C LYS A 242 23.52 -22.76 -8.96
N GLU A 243 23.33 -22.55 -7.65
CA GLU A 243 24.01 -23.33 -6.62
C GLU A 243 23.79 -24.84 -6.82
N LYS A 244 22.51 -25.29 -6.88
CA LYS A 244 22.18 -26.72 -7.06
C LYS A 244 22.65 -27.28 -8.40
N LEU A 245 22.59 -26.51 -9.49
CA LEU A 245 23.07 -26.93 -10.81
C LEU A 245 24.59 -27.15 -10.86
N SER A 246 25.37 -26.38 -10.10
CA SER A 246 26.83 -26.44 -10.09
C SER A 246 27.40 -27.39 -9.02
N THR A 247 26.63 -27.67 -7.95
CA THR A 247 27.16 -28.45 -6.80
C THR A 247 26.55 -29.82 -6.63
N THR A 248 25.52 -30.18 -7.42
CA THR A 248 24.84 -31.48 -7.27
C THR A 248 24.67 -32.20 -8.62
N GLU A 249 24.52 -33.52 -8.54
CA GLU A 249 24.22 -34.40 -9.68
C GLU A 249 22.71 -34.53 -9.96
N LEU A 250 21.86 -33.78 -9.23
CA LEU A 250 20.42 -33.83 -9.40
C LEU A 250 20.03 -33.45 -10.83
N SER A 251 19.06 -34.12 -11.41
CA SER A 251 18.50 -33.73 -12.70
C SER A 251 17.84 -32.35 -12.64
N VAL A 252 17.71 -31.70 -13.78
CA VAL A 252 17.01 -30.40 -13.88
C VAL A 252 15.58 -30.47 -13.34
N SER A 253 14.91 -31.62 -13.52
CA SER A 253 13.56 -31.84 -13.00
C SER A 253 13.54 -31.97 -11.47
N GLU A 254 14.48 -32.70 -10.89
CA GLU A 254 14.60 -32.80 -9.42
C GLU A 254 14.90 -31.46 -8.78
N ILE A 255 15.79 -30.64 -9.39
CA ILE A 255 16.08 -29.30 -8.93
C ILE A 255 14.82 -28.43 -9.03
N ALA A 256 14.08 -28.50 -10.14
CA ALA A 256 12.83 -27.75 -10.30
C ALA A 256 11.81 -28.08 -9.20
N PHE A 257 11.61 -29.38 -8.90
CA PHE A 257 10.71 -29.81 -7.83
C PHE A 257 11.19 -29.39 -6.44
N GLN A 258 12.49 -29.51 -6.15
CA GLN A 258 13.05 -29.02 -4.87
C GLN A 258 12.92 -27.50 -4.68
N LEU A 259 12.90 -26.75 -5.78
CA LEU A 259 12.68 -25.29 -5.76
C LEU A 259 11.20 -24.91 -5.75
N GLY A 260 10.29 -25.89 -5.70
CA GLY A 260 8.85 -25.65 -5.56
C GLY A 260 8.08 -25.51 -6.87
N PHE A 261 8.65 -25.86 -8.02
CA PHE A 261 7.91 -25.86 -9.28
C PHE A 261 7.11 -27.14 -9.46
N GLU A 262 5.86 -27.02 -9.85
CA GLU A 262 5.03 -28.18 -10.25
C GLU A 262 5.49 -28.79 -11.58
N HIS A 263 6.10 -27.97 -12.47
CA HIS A 263 6.55 -28.37 -13.80
C HIS A 263 7.96 -27.88 -14.09
N SER A 264 8.88 -28.79 -14.41
CA SER A 264 10.27 -28.48 -14.75
C SER A 264 10.43 -27.55 -15.96
N GLN A 265 9.43 -27.53 -16.85
CA GLN A 265 9.39 -26.62 -18.01
C GLN A 265 9.23 -25.15 -17.58
N SER A 266 8.39 -24.88 -16.57
CA SER A 266 8.21 -23.53 -16.00
C SER A 266 9.50 -23.02 -15.38
N PHE A 267 10.20 -23.87 -14.63
CA PHE A 267 11.52 -23.58 -14.11
C PHE A 267 12.52 -23.24 -15.22
N SER A 268 12.64 -24.13 -16.23
CA SER A 268 13.60 -23.97 -17.32
C SER A 268 13.36 -22.69 -18.10
N LYS A 269 12.09 -22.32 -18.33
CA LYS A 269 11.69 -21.06 -18.97
C LYS A 269 12.11 -19.86 -18.16
N LEU A 270 11.79 -19.84 -16.85
CA LEU A 270 12.16 -18.73 -15.95
C LEU A 270 13.69 -18.60 -15.86
N PHE A 271 14.39 -19.70 -15.67
CA PHE A 271 15.85 -19.73 -15.59
C PHE A 271 16.49 -19.13 -16.85
N LYS A 272 16.02 -19.57 -18.04
CA LYS A 272 16.52 -19.05 -19.33
C LYS A 272 16.21 -17.56 -19.50
N ILE A 273 15.03 -17.07 -19.09
CA ILE A 273 14.70 -15.64 -19.14
C ILE A 273 15.65 -14.83 -18.26
N LYS A 274 15.96 -15.32 -17.07
CA LYS A 274 16.77 -14.59 -16.07
C LYS A 274 18.28 -14.71 -16.30
N THR A 275 18.76 -15.78 -16.92
CA THR A 275 20.20 -16.06 -17.10
C THR A 275 20.65 -16.04 -18.55
N SER A 276 19.73 -15.95 -19.51
CA SER A 276 19.93 -16.03 -20.97
C SER A 276 20.41 -17.40 -21.46
N VAL A 277 20.64 -18.38 -20.58
CA VAL A 277 21.07 -19.76 -20.89
C VAL A 277 20.11 -20.78 -20.30
N SER A 278 20.04 -21.99 -20.90
CA SER A 278 19.22 -23.06 -20.29
C SER A 278 19.91 -23.65 -19.04
N PRO A 279 19.16 -24.27 -18.10
CA PRO A 279 19.75 -24.95 -16.94
C PRO A 279 20.82 -25.99 -17.32
N LEU A 280 20.58 -26.78 -18.38
CA LEU A 280 21.57 -27.75 -18.87
C LEU A 280 22.83 -27.09 -19.44
N ALA A 281 22.67 -26.02 -20.23
CA ALA A 281 23.81 -25.27 -20.76
C ALA A 281 24.60 -24.59 -19.62
N PHE A 282 23.90 -24.09 -18.59
CA PHE A 282 24.56 -23.55 -17.40
C PHE A 282 25.39 -24.61 -16.67
N ARG A 283 24.82 -25.79 -16.42
CA ARG A 283 25.54 -26.92 -15.80
C ARG A 283 26.77 -27.31 -16.60
N SER A 284 26.64 -27.43 -17.94
CA SER A 284 27.75 -27.85 -18.82
C SER A 284 28.90 -26.81 -18.84
N SER A 285 28.71 -25.58 -18.35
CA SER A 285 29.79 -24.60 -18.23
C SER A 285 30.70 -24.79 -17.02
N PHE A 286 30.36 -25.74 -16.10
CA PHE A 286 31.17 -26.11 -14.92
C PHE A 286 31.81 -27.50 -15.05
N ASN A 287 31.43 -28.26 -16.06
CA ASN A 287 32.03 -29.55 -16.44
C ASN A 287 32.91 -29.31 -17.69
#